data_2d31de93d254cd848e77c0c79043e497
#
_entry.id   2d31de93d254cd848e77c0c79043e497
#
_cell.length_a   1.000
_cell.length_b   1.000
_cell.length_c   1.000
_cell.angle_alpha   90.00
_cell.angle_beta   90.00
_cell.angle_gamma   90.00
#
_symmetry.space_group_name_H-M   'P 1'
#
loop_
_entity.id
_entity.type
_entity.pdbx_description
1 polymer ?
#
loop_
_entity_poly.entity_id
_entity_poly.type
_entity_poly.pdbx_seq_one_letter_code
_entity_poly.pdbx_strand_id
1 'polypeptide(L)'
;MPEISAGDTAWVLISAALVLLMTVPGLALFYGGMVRAKSTLNMMMMSFITIGIVSVLWVIYGYNWAFGSSANSPWIGGWGLSGLGGTVESFANNGGVYPIPTLVFSSFQLMFAIITPALISGAIADRTKFTAWAIFVAAW
;
A
#
# COMPACT_ATOMS: atom_id res chain seq x y z
N MET A 1 4.78 -23.83 -19.98
CA MET A 1 4.96 -22.51 -19.37
C MET A 1 3.85 -22.35 -18.35
N PRO A 2 4.09 -21.77 -17.18
CA PRO A 2 3.00 -21.50 -16.25
C PRO A 2 2.02 -20.54 -16.92
N GLU A 3 0.74 -20.90 -16.95
CA GLU A 3 -0.31 -20.05 -17.48
C GLU A 3 -0.88 -19.19 -16.37
N ILE A 4 -1.30 -17.96 -16.70
CA ILE A 4 -1.97 -17.07 -15.76
C ILE A 4 -3.34 -17.68 -15.44
N SER A 5 -3.59 -17.93 -14.16
CA SER A 5 -4.91 -18.34 -13.68
C SER A 5 -5.85 -17.14 -13.61
N ALA A 6 -6.87 -17.14 -14.46
CA ALA A 6 -7.89 -16.08 -14.45
C ALA A 6 -8.67 -16.04 -13.13
N GLY A 7 -8.94 -17.20 -12.54
CA GLY A 7 -9.65 -17.30 -11.27
C GLY A 7 -8.86 -16.71 -10.11
N ASP A 8 -7.59 -17.08 -9.98
CA ASP A 8 -6.73 -16.57 -8.91
C ASP A 8 -6.48 -15.06 -9.08
N THR A 9 -6.28 -14.61 -10.32
CA THR A 9 -6.12 -13.19 -10.64
C THR A 9 -7.36 -12.38 -10.25
N ALA A 10 -8.55 -12.85 -10.62
CA ALA A 10 -9.81 -12.21 -10.25
C ALA A 10 -10.01 -12.18 -8.72
N TRP A 11 -9.68 -13.28 -8.04
CA TRP A 11 -9.76 -13.34 -6.57
C TRP A 11 -8.84 -12.33 -5.89
N VAL A 12 -7.59 -12.20 -6.35
CA VAL A 12 -6.65 -11.24 -5.78
C VAL A 12 -7.07 -9.80 -6.06
N LEU A 13 -7.61 -9.51 -7.25
CA LEU A 13 -8.11 -8.17 -7.58
C LEU A 13 -9.30 -7.76 -6.71
N ILE A 14 -10.28 -8.64 -6.52
CA ILE A 14 -11.41 -8.31 -5.63
C ILE A 14 -10.97 -8.20 -4.17
N SER A 15 -10.01 -9.01 -3.75
CA SER A 15 -9.42 -8.93 -2.42
C SER A 15 -8.70 -7.61 -2.22
N ALA A 16 -7.94 -7.13 -3.20
CA ALA A 16 -7.30 -5.81 -3.16
C ALA A 16 -8.34 -4.68 -3.02
N ALA A 17 -9.45 -4.75 -3.76
CA ALA A 17 -10.54 -3.79 -3.65
C ALA A 17 -11.19 -3.80 -2.25
N LEU A 18 -11.37 -4.97 -1.65
CA LEU A 18 -11.92 -5.10 -0.30
C LEU A 18 -10.94 -4.58 0.77
N VAL A 19 -9.64 -4.78 0.60
CA VAL A 19 -8.64 -4.19 1.50
C VAL A 19 -8.63 -2.66 1.38
N LEU A 20 -8.76 -2.12 0.17
CA LEU A 20 -8.92 -0.67 0.00
C LEU A 20 -10.18 -0.16 0.70
N LEU A 21 -11.29 -0.90 0.63
CA LEU A 21 -12.52 -0.59 1.35
C LEU A 21 -12.32 -0.55 2.88
N MET A 22 -11.41 -1.34 3.42
CA MET A 22 -11.05 -1.28 4.85
C MET A 22 -10.43 0.07 5.22
N THR A 23 -9.66 0.67 4.33
CA THR A 23 -9.05 2.00 4.57
C THR A 23 -10.05 3.11 4.27
N VAL A 24 -10.71 3.02 3.11
CA VAL A 24 -11.69 3.99 2.63
C VAL A 24 -12.95 3.25 2.17
N PRO A 25 -14.05 3.41 2.82
CA PRO A 25 -14.39 4.32 3.93
C PRO A 25 -14.16 3.75 5.34
N GLY A 26 -13.82 2.46 5.48
CA GLY A 26 -13.83 1.77 6.76
C GLY A 26 -13.07 2.51 7.86
N LEU A 27 -11.75 2.58 7.75
CA LEU A 27 -10.89 3.18 8.77
C LEU A 27 -11.10 4.70 8.89
N ALA A 28 -11.30 5.38 7.76
CA ALA A 28 -11.53 6.83 7.77
C ALA A 28 -12.79 7.20 8.57
N LEU A 29 -13.89 6.47 8.38
CA LEU A 29 -15.12 6.68 9.14
C LEU A 29 -15.00 6.23 10.60
N PHE A 30 -14.34 5.11 10.83
CA PHE A 30 -14.12 4.59 12.18
C PHE A 30 -13.36 5.58 13.05
N TYR A 31 -12.20 6.04 12.60
CA TYR A 31 -11.41 7.02 13.33
C TYR A 31 -12.07 8.40 13.34
N GLY A 32 -12.72 8.80 12.25
CA GLY A 32 -13.49 10.04 12.20
C GLY A 32 -14.61 10.07 13.23
N GLY A 33 -15.23 8.93 13.52
CA GLY A 33 -16.26 8.80 14.56
C GLY A 33 -15.73 8.78 15.98
N MET A 34 -14.46 8.45 16.17
CA MET A 34 -13.84 8.35 17.51
C MET A 34 -13.22 9.67 18.01
N VAL A 35 -13.01 10.63 17.14
CA VAL A 35 -12.42 11.92 17.49
C VAL A 35 -13.50 12.98 17.76
N ARG A 36 -13.09 14.13 18.31
CA ARG A 36 -13.99 15.26 18.51
C ARG A 36 -14.56 15.76 17.18
N ALA A 37 -15.79 16.22 17.16
CA ALA A 37 -16.47 16.69 15.95
C ALA A 37 -15.66 17.69 15.12
N LYS A 38 -14.94 18.62 15.76
CA LYS A 38 -14.06 19.58 15.09
C LYS A 38 -12.83 18.97 14.41
N SER A 39 -12.43 17.77 14.81
CA SER A 39 -11.25 17.06 14.29
C SER A 39 -11.60 15.95 13.29
N THR A 40 -12.88 15.64 13.14
CA THR A 40 -13.34 14.54 12.27
C THR A 40 -12.82 14.69 10.85
N LEU A 41 -12.96 15.86 10.25
CA LEU A 41 -12.51 16.10 8.88
C LEU A 41 -10.99 15.95 8.75
N ASN A 42 -10.22 16.48 9.71
CA ASN A 42 -8.76 16.33 9.71
C ASN A 42 -8.35 14.86 9.80
N MET A 43 -9.01 14.09 10.63
CA MET A 43 -8.73 12.64 10.80
C MET A 43 -9.05 11.85 9.53
N MET A 44 -10.18 12.13 8.89
CA MET A 44 -10.53 11.53 7.62
C MET A 44 -9.51 11.89 6.53
N MET A 45 -9.12 13.15 6.45
CA MET A 45 -8.10 13.62 5.49
C MET A 45 -6.74 12.99 5.71
N MET A 46 -6.35 12.70 6.97
CA MET A 46 -5.13 11.94 7.26
C MET A 46 -5.16 10.54 6.64
N SER A 47 -6.30 9.84 6.69
CA SER A 47 -6.47 8.53 6.04
C SER A 47 -6.43 8.64 4.51
N PHE A 48 -7.07 9.65 3.92
CA PHE A 48 -7.09 9.85 2.48
C PHE A 48 -5.71 10.22 1.91
N ILE A 49 -4.98 11.14 2.55
CA ILE A 49 -3.67 11.56 2.07
C ILE A 49 -2.65 10.41 2.07
N THR A 50 -2.81 9.46 3.00
CA THR A 50 -1.98 8.27 3.06
C THR A 50 -2.07 7.46 1.77
N ILE A 51 -3.26 7.35 1.17
CA ILE A 51 -3.43 6.67 -0.12
C ILE A 51 -2.57 7.33 -1.20
N GLY A 52 -2.66 8.66 -1.33
CA GLY A 52 -1.90 9.40 -2.34
C GLY A 52 -0.40 9.28 -2.17
N ILE A 53 0.10 9.57 -0.97
CA ILE A 53 1.54 9.55 -0.67
C ILE A 53 2.11 8.14 -0.84
N VAL A 54 1.52 7.14 -0.19
CA VAL A 54 2.04 5.77 -0.22
C VAL A 54 1.96 5.18 -1.62
N SER A 55 0.89 5.44 -2.39
CA SER A 55 0.77 4.93 -3.76
C SER A 55 1.89 5.46 -4.67
N VAL A 56 2.21 6.74 -4.60
CA VAL A 56 3.29 7.35 -5.38
C VAL A 56 4.64 6.76 -4.98
N LEU A 57 4.94 6.71 -3.69
CA LEU A 57 6.20 6.18 -3.18
C LEU A 57 6.35 4.68 -3.45
N TRP A 58 5.25 3.92 -3.40
CA TRP A 58 5.24 2.51 -3.72
C TRP A 58 5.67 2.22 -5.16
N VAL A 59 5.13 2.98 -6.10
CA VAL A 59 5.52 2.86 -7.52
C VAL A 59 6.97 3.26 -7.74
N ILE A 60 7.44 4.33 -7.09
CA ILE A 60 8.81 4.84 -7.31
C ILE A 60 9.86 3.88 -6.74
N TYR A 61 9.74 3.49 -5.48
CA TYR A 61 10.75 2.68 -4.80
C TYR A 61 10.21 1.65 -3.80
N GLY A 62 9.02 1.86 -3.21
CA GLY A 62 8.53 1.06 -2.10
C GLY A 62 8.39 -0.42 -2.44
N TYR A 63 7.78 -0.74 -3.56
CA TYR A 63 7.66 -2.11 -4.03
C TYR A 63 9.02 -2.79 -4.23
N ASN A 64 9.95 -2.04 -4.81
CA ASN A 64 11.28 -2.54 -5.10
C ASN A 64 12.10 -2.81 -3.82
N TRP A 65 11.99 -1.94 -2.83
CA TRP A 65 12.65 -2.15 -1.54
C TRP A 65 12.04 -3.29 -0.73
N ALA A 66 10.74 -3.51 -0.87
CA ALA A 66 10.04 -4.57 -0.16
C ALA A 66 10.22 -5.95 -0.80
N PHE A 67 10.20 -6.05 -2.13
CA PHE A 67 10.16 -7.31 -2.87
C PHE A 67 11.28 -7.48 -3.90
N GLY A 68 12.10 -6.45 -4.13
CA GLY A 68 13.21 -6.54 -5.05
C GLY A 68 14.32 -7.44 -4.52
N SER A 69 14.94 -8.22 -5.39
CA SER A 69 16.15 -8.98 -5.06
C SER A 69 17.33 -8.02 -4.88
N SER A 70 18.05 -8.12 -3.77
CA SER A 70 19.27 -7.38 -3.54
C SER A 70 20.43 -8.35 -3.33
N ALA A 71 21.41 -8.29 -4.21
CA ALA A 71 22.64 -9.05 -4.04
C ALA A 71 23.54 -8.50 -2.91
N ASN A 72 23.31 -7.25 -2.50
CA ASN A 72 24.25 -6.51 -1.66
C ASN A 72 23.71 -6.07 -0.28
N SER A 73 22.44 -6.29 0.02
CA SER A 73 21.87 -5.91 1.31
C SER A 73 20.79 -6.88 1.78
N PRO A 74 20.91 -7.45 2.98
CA PRO A 74 19.88 -8.31 3.56
C PRO A 74 18.68 -7.50 4.10
N TRP A 75 18.75 -6.17 4.15
CA TRP A 75 17.77 -5.31 4.80
C TRP A 75 16.81 -4.61 3.83
N ILE A 76 17.27 -4.33 2.63
CA ILE A 76 16.52 -3.53 1.63
C ILE A 76 16.72 -4.16 0.26
N GLY A 77 15.63 -4.30 -0.53
CA GLY A 77 15.69 -4.73 -1.92
C GLY A 77 16.44 -3.74 -2.83
N GLY A 78 16.84 -4.21 -3.99
CA GLY A 78 17.57 -3.41 -4.97
C GLY A 78 16.68 -2.39 -5.72
N TRP A 79 17.21 -1.72 -6.72
CA TRP A 79 16.51 -0.70 -7.52
C TRP A 79 15.96 -1.20 -8.86
N GLY A 80 16.08 -2.49 -9.14
CA GLY A 80 15.78 -3.07 -10.44
C GLY A 80 14.32 -3.01 -10.89
N LEU A 81 13.38 -2.87 -9.95
CA LEU A 81 11.93 -2.82 -10.20
C LEU A 81 11.34 -1.42 -10.03
N SER A 82 12.17 -0.39 -9.98
CA SER A 82 11.70 1.00 -9.83
C SER A 82 10.71 1.37 -10.93
N GLY A 83 9.62 2.02 -10.56
CA GLY A 83 8.53 2.33 -11.49
C GLY A 83 7.71 1.12 -11.92
N LEU A 84 7.76 0.02 -11.18
CA LEU A 84 7.13 -1.25 -11.51
C LEU A 84 7.59 -1.83 -12.88
N GLY A 85 8.81 -1.52 -13.28
CA GLY A 85 9.39 -2.05 -14.53
C GLY A 85 9.42 -3.57 -14.54
N GLY A 86 9.01 -4.18 -15.67
CA GLY A 86 9.00 -5.64 -15.84
C GLY A 86 7.91 -6.41 -15.06
N THR A 87 7.05 -5.73 -14.30
CA THR A 87 6.02 -6.41 -13.50
C THR A 87 4.79 -6.83 -14.31
N VAL A 88 4.58 -6.24 -15.48
CA VAL A 88 3.41 -6.52 -16.33
C VAL A 88 3.50 -7.91 -16.96
N GLU A 89 4.70 -8.31 -17.38
CA GLU A 89 4.94 -9.57 -18.09
C GLU A 89 5.50 -10.68 -17.20
N SER A 90 5.70 -10.40 -15.91
CA SER A 90 6.27 -11.35 -14.95
C SER A 90 5.22 -11.96 -14.05
N PHE A 91 5.50 -13.18 -13.58
CA PHE A 91 4.69 -13.82 -12.53
C PHE A 91 5.13 -13.35 -11.15
N ALA A 92 4.19 -13.29 -10.22
CA ALA A 92 4.50 -13.00 -8.84
C ALA A 92 5.46 -14.07 -8.27
N ASN A 93 6.44 -13.61 -7.50
CA ASN A 93 7.44 -14.44 -6.83
C ASN A 93 8.36 -15.25 -7.76
N ASN A 94 9.20 -14.57 -8.54
CA ASN A 94 10.44 -15.09 -9.16
C ASN A 94 10.42 -16.56 -9.62
N GLY A 95 9.54 -16.92 -10.50
CA GLY A 95 9.61 -18.25 -11.12
C GLY A 95 8.32 -19.04 -11.12
N GLY A 96 7.19 -18.39 -10.99
CA GLY A 96 5.91 -19.02 -11.27
C GLY A 96 5.35 -19.90 -10.17
N VAL A 97 5.66 -19.60 -8.92
CA VAL A 97 5.04 -20.25 -7.76
C VAL A 97 3.57 -19.81 -7.63
N TYR A 98 3.27 -18.57 -8.01
CA TYR A 98 1.91 -18.05 -8.03
C TYR A 98 1.47 -17.74 -9.45
N PRO A 99 0.37 -18.32 -9.94
CA PRO A 99 -0.10 -18.13 -11.31
C PRO A 99 -0.86 -16.81 -11.50
N ILE A 100 -0.33 -15.72 -10.94
CA ILE A 100 -0.88 -14.35 -11.04
C ILE A 100 0.18 -13.37 -11.54
N PRO A 101 -0.22 -12.31 -12.29
CA PRO A 101 0.71 -11.27 -12.70
C PRO A 101 1.33 -10.55 -11.51
N THR A 102 2.61 -10.22 -11.59
CA THR A 102 3.32 -9.47 -10.52
C THR A 102 2.66 -8.12 -10.24
N LEU A 103 2.12 -7.46 -11.25
CA LEU A 103 1.40 -6.19 -11.08
C LEU A 103 0.17 -6.34 -10.18
N VAL A 104 -0.58 -7.44 -10.31
CA VAL A 104 -1.73 -7.75 -9.45
C VAL A 104 -1.28 -8.00 -8.02
N PHE A 105 -0.22 -8.76 -7.83
CA PHE A 105 0.41 -8.97 -6.53
C PHE A 105 0.88 -7.64 -5.91
N SER A 106 1.58 -6.82 -6.67
CA SER A 106 2.06 -5.50 -6.22
C SER A 106 0.89 -4.59 -5.79
N SER A 107 -0.20 -4.60 -6.55
CA SER A 107 -1.41 -3.83 -6.21
C SER A 107 -2.05 -4.28 -4.91
N PHE A 108 -2.13 -5.57 -4.68
CA PHE A 108 -2.64 -6.13 -3.43
C PHE A 108 -1.76 -5.73 -2.23
N GLN A 109 -0.44 -5.83 -2.37
CA GLN A 109 0.51 -5.44 -1.32
C GLN A 109 0.48 -3.93 -1.06
N LEU A 110 0.26 -3.11 -2.10
CA LEU A 110 0.09 -1.67 -1.94
C LEU A 110 -1.07 -1.33 -0.98
N MET A 111 -2.17 -2.07 -1.02
CA MET A 111 -3.31 -1.81 -0.13
C MET A 111 -2.93 -1.94 1.34
N PHE A 112 -2.06 -2.90 1.68
CA PHE A 112 -1.52 -3.04 3.03
C PHE A 112 -0.49 -1.96 3.38
N ALA A 113 0.33 -1.56 2.43
CA ALA A 113 1.24 -0.42 2.62
C ALA A 113 0.49 0.88 2.92
N ILE A 114 -0.71 1.06 2.36
CA ILE A 114 -1.58 2.21 2.62
C ILE A 114 -2.25 2.13 4.00
N ILE A 115 -2.84 0.99 4.34
CA ILE A 115 -3.61 0.87 5.58
C ILE A 115 -2.72 0.95 6.82
N THR A 116 -1.48 0.50 6.75
CA THR A 116 -0.58 0.43 7.90
C THR A 116 -0.30 1.80 8.51
N PRO A 117 0.18 2.82 7.79
CA PRO A 117 0.31 4.16 8.37
C PRO A 117 -1.06 4.78 8.70
N ALA A 118 -2.11 4.49 7.93
CA ALA A 118 -3.45 4.95 8.29
C ALA A 118 -3.91 4.45 9.67
N LEU A 119 -3.55 3.24 10.06
CA LEU A 119 -3.79 2.72 11.43
C LEU A 119 -3.02 3.50 12.50
N ILE A 120 -1.79 3.93 12.21
CA ILE A 120 -0.98 4.74 13.14
C ILE A 120 -1.64 6.08 13.44
N SER A 121 -2.40 6.64 12.49
CA SER A 121 -3.06 7.94 12.66
C SER A 121 -3.96 8.00 13.91
N GLY A 122 -4.53 6.88 14.32
CA GLY A 122 -5.33 6.78 15.54
C GLY A 122 -4.56 7.10 16.82
N ALA A 123 -3.27 6.77 16.88
CA ALA A 123 -2.43 7.05 18.05
C ALA A 123 -2.12 8.54 18.25
N ILE A 124 -2.18 9.31 17.18
CA ILE A 124 -1.85 10.75 17.16
C ILE A 124 -3.06 11.63 16.91
N ALA A 125 -4.25 11.04 16.94
CA ALA A 125 -5.51 11.75 16.76
C ALA A 125 -5.61 12.96 17.72
N ASP A 126 -6.12 14.08 17.21
CA ASP A 126 -6.25 15.38 17.93
C ASP A 126 -4.93 16.03 18.40
N ARG A 127 -3.77 15.42 18.12
CA ARG A 127 -2.48 15.88 18.66
C ARG A 127 -1.51 16.34 17.55
N THR A 128 -1.69 15.92 16.32
CA THR A 128 -0.73 16.16 15.23
C THR A 128 -1.35 17.01 14.13
N LYS A 129 -0.55 17.94 13.61
CA LYS A 129 -0.91 18.74 12.44
C LYS A 129 -0.87 17.88 11.19
N PHE A 130 -1.78 18.15 10.24
CA PHE A 130 -1.88 17.44 8.97
C PHE A 130 -0.55 17.40 8.18
N THR A 131 0.16 18.53 8.13
CA THR A 131 1.45 18.60 7.42
C THR A 131 2.51 17.68 8.05
N ALA A 132 2.58 17.62 9.38
CA ALA A 132 3.50 16.73 10.07
C ALA A 132 3.15 15.25 9.81
N TRP A 133 1.87 14.93 9.73
CA TRP A 133 1.40 13.61 9.33
C TRP A 133 1.84 13.23 7.91
N ALA A 134 1.66 14.13 6.93
CA ALA A 134 2.06 13.89 5.55
C ALA A 134 3.57 13.61 5.43
N ILE A 135 4.41 14.38 6.14
CA ILE A 135 5.87 14.15 6.19
C ILE A 135 6.19 12.80 6.85
N PHE A 136 5.53 12.48 7.96
CA PHE A 136 5.73 11.21 8.65
C PHE A 136 5.40 10.01 7.74
N VAL A 137 4.27 10.03 7.05
CA VAL A 137 3.86 8.94 6.14
C VAL A 137 4.87 8.75 5.01
N ALA A 138 5.43 9.86 4.49
CA ALA A 138 6.45 9.76 3.45
C ALA A 138 7.79 9.20 3.96
N ALA A 139 8.13 9.46 5.21
CA ALA A 139 9.39 9.03 5.81
C ALA A 139 9.34 7.62 6.41
N TRP A 140 8.16 7.19 6.86
CA TRP A 140 7.94 5.90 7.52
C TRP A 140 7.84 4.76 6.52
#